data_b95bf4525af848d466f9b3dea303e826
#
_entry.id   b95bf4525af848d466f9b3dea303e826
#
_cell.length_a   1.000
_cell.length_b   1.000
_cell.length_c   1.000
_cell.angle_alpha   90.00
_cell.angle_beta   90.00
_cell.angle_gamma   90.00
#
_symmetry.space_group_name_H-M   'P 1'
#
loop_
_entity.id
_entity.type
_entity.pdbx_description
1 polymer ?
#
loop_
_entity_poly.entity_id
_entity_poly.type
_entity_poly.pdbx_seq_one_letter_code
_entity_poly.pdbx_strand_id
1 'polypeptide(L)'
;MADHWKRHFPISLKITKQLTTAYQKIGLVKYDAFKEIGGKLSFVLVLLTEDNNGFIINSMHSTKDGCYTYAKEVVNGEAFVILSEEEQQALEAAKVNKPLHKIED
;
A
#
# COMPACT_ATOMS: atom_id res chain seq x y z
N MET A 1 34.11 -23.98 1.39
CA MET A 1 33.81 -22.61 0.98
C MET A 1 32.95 -22.49 -0.26
N ALA A 2 33.26 -23.29 -1.28
CA ALA A 2 32.44 -23.31 -2.50
C ALA A 2 30.98 -23.68 -2.20
N ASP A 3 30.80 -24.65 -1.29
CA ASP A 3 29.46 -25.10 -0.94
C ASP A 3 28.67 -24.02 -0.17
N HIS A 4 29.38 -23.25 0.63
CA HIS A 4 28.77 -22.15 1.35
C HIS A 4 28.18 -21.12 0.38
N TRP A 5 28.92 -20.82 -0.67
CA TRP A 5 28.47 -19.92 -1.72
C TRP A 5 27.21 -20.44 -2.41
N LYS A 6 27.20 -21.71 -2.77
CA LYS A 6 26.06 -22.31 -3.44
C LYS A 6 24.82 -22.32 -2.57
N ARG A 7 24.99 -22.45 -1.25
CA ARG A 7 23.86 -22.43 -0.33
C ARG A 7 23.27 -21.04 -0.18
N HIS A 8 24.13 -20.02 -0.20
CA HIS A 8 23.64 -18.64 -0.06
C HIS A 8 22.84 -18.19 -1.27
N PHE A 9 23.26 -18.61 -2.46
CA PHE A 9 22.62 -18.16 -3.68
C PHE A 9 21.12 -18.50 -3.73
N PRO A 10 20.69 -19.73 -3.47
CA PRO A 10 19.27 -20.05 -3.44
C PRO A 10 18.50 -19.28 -2.37
N ILE A 11 19.11 -19.04 -1.22
CA ILE A 11 18.48 -18.27 -0.14
C ILE A 11 18.26 -16.83 -0.57
N SER A 12 19.24 -16.22 -1.22
CA SER A 12 19.10 -14.85 -1.73
C SER A 12 18.00 -14.72 -2.75
N LEU A 13 17.89 -15.68 -3.68
CA LEU A 13 16.81 -15.68 -4.66
C LEU A 13 15.45 -15.82 -3.99
N LYS A 14 15.36 -16.65 -2.97
CA LYS A 14 14.12 -16.85 -2.24
C LYS A 14 13.70 -15.58 -1.52
N ILE A 15 14.64 -14.90 -0.88
CA ILE A 15 14.36 -13.62 -0.21
C ILE A 15 13.92 -12.57 -1.22
N THR A 16 14.57 -12.50 -2.38
CA THR A 16 14.20 -11.56 -3.43
C THR A 16 12.76 -11.80 -3.88
N LYS A 17 12.37 -13.06 -4.07
CA LYS A 17 11.00 -13.40 -4.44
C LYS A 17 10.00 -12.97 -3.36
N GLN A 18 10.35 -13.18 -2.08
CA GLN A 18 9.49 -12.76 -0.99
C GLN A 18 9.33 -11.25 -0.95
N LEU A 19 10.40 -10.50 -1.19
CA LEU A 19 10.32 -9.04 -1.25
C LEU A 19 9.46 -8.59 -2.42
N THR A 20 9.53 -9.27 -3.56
CA THR A 20 8.71 -8.92 -4.72
C THR A 20 7.21 -9.06 -4.42
N THR A 21 6.84 -10.04 -3.60
CA THR A 21 5.44 -10.28 -3.24
C THR A 21 5.03 -9.58 -1.94
N ALA A 22 5.97 -8.95 -1.24
CA ALA A 22 5.67 -8.20 -0.02
C ALA A 22 5.12 -6.82 -0.36
N TYR A 23 4.39 -6.24 0.58
CA TYR A 23 3.89 -4.88 0.40
C TYR A 23 5.03 -3.90 0.63
N GLN A 24 5.41 -3.18 -0.41
CA GLN A 24 6.57 -2.30 -0.40
C GLN A 24 6.25 -0.87 -0.77
N LYS A 25 5.11 -0.63 -1.38
CA LYS A 25 4.70 0.69 -1.84
C LYS A 25 3.53 1.16 -1.00
N ILE A 26 3.62 2.37 -0.50
CA ILE A 26 2.62 2.90 0.42
C ILE A 26 2.15 4.26 -0.09
N GLY A 27 0.84 4.45 -0.09
CA GLY A 27 0.24 5.75 -0.32
C GLY A 27 -0.67 6.08 0.84
N LEU A 28 -0.62 7.31 1.32
CA LEU A 28 -1.44 7.74 2.45
C LEU A 28 -2.02 9.12 2.16
N VAL A 29 -3.32 9.25 2.30
CA VAL A 29 -4.02 10.53 2.20
C VAL A 29 -4.86 10.70 3.45
N LYS A 30 -4.63 11.78 4.17
CA LYS A 30 -5.45 12.15 5.32
C LYS A 30 -6.47 13.17 4.87
N TYR A 31 -7.70 13.05 5.34
CA TYR A 31 -8.76 13.94 4.92
C TYR A 31 -9.86 14.02 5.97
N ASP A 32 -10.79 14.94 5.76
CA ASP A 32 -11.94 15.10 6.63
C ASP A 32 -13.17 14.60 5.87
N ALA A 33 -13.55 13.34 6.10
CA ALA A 33 -14.62 12.69 5.35
C ALA A 33 -15.98 13.34 5.61
N PHE A 34 -16.19 13.90 6.79
CA PHE A 34 -17.47 14.46 7.20
C PHE A 34 -17.45 15.97 7.33
N LYS A 35 -16.33 16.60 7.00
CA LYS A 35 -16.15 18.05 7.07
C LYS A 35 -16.49 18.60 8.46
N GLU A 36 -16.03 17.89 9.48
CA GLU A 36 -16.26 18.28 10.86
C GLU A 36 -15.13 19.16 11.39
N ILE A 37 -15.44 19.92 12.44
CA ILE A 37 -14.42 20.69 13.15
C ILE A 37 -13.60 19.71 13.97
N GLY A 38 -12.28 19.82 13.91
CA GLY A 38 -11.40 18.94 14.68
C GLY A 38 -10.33 18.28 13.86
N GLY A 39 -10.31 18.54 12.56
CA GLY A 39 -9.19 18.13 11.71
C GLY A 39 -9.45 16.90 10.88
N LYS A 40 -8.37 16.44 10.27
CA LYS A 40 -8.41 15.32 9.31
C LYS A 40 -8.15 14.01 10.03
N LEU A 41 -9.20 13.42 10.57
CA LEU A 41 -9.11 12.13 11.26
C LEU A 41 -9.27 10.95 10.34
N SER A 42 -9.89 11.14 9.18
CA SER A 42 -10.07 10.08 8.19
C SER A 42 -8.81 9.89 7.38
N PHE A 43 -8.61 8.68 6.86
CA PHE A 43 -7.45 8.44 6.01
C PHE A 43 -7.72 7.33 5.02
N VAL A 44 -6.97 7.36 3.91
CA VAL A 44 -6.90 6.27 2.96
C VAL A 44 -5.45 5.79 2.96
N LEU A 45 -5.27 4.50 3.15
CA LEU A 45 -3.97 3.85 3.12
C LEU A 45 -3.96 2.83 1.99
N VAL A 46 -2.96 2.92 1.12
CA VAL A 46 -2.79 1.95 0.04
C VAL A 46 -1.47 1.22 0.26
N LEU A 47 -1.54 -0.10 0.19
CA LEU A 47 -0.39 -0.98 0.30
C LEU A 47 -0.31 -1.80 -0.98
N LEU A 48 0.79 -1.68 -1.71
CA LEU A 48 1.00 -2.40 -2.96
C LEU A 48 2.30 -3.17 -2.93
N THR A 49 2.29 -4.31 -3.62
CA THR A 49 3.52 -5.04 -3.93
C THR A 49 4.25 -4.32 -5.05
N GLU A 50 5.44 -4.82 -5.39
CA GLU A 50 6.20 -4.29 -6.53
C GLU A 50 5.39 -4.29 -7.82
N ASP A 51 4.50 -5.27 -7.98
CA ASP A 51 3.68 -5.43 -9.18
C ASP A 51 2.34 -4.69 -9.10
N ASN A 52 2.19 -3.82 -8.11
CA ASN A 52 0.98 -3.02 -7.91
C ASN A 52 -0.26 -3.85 -7.58
N ASN A 53 -0.07 -4.87 -6.77
CA ASN A 53 -1.16 -5.67 -6.21
C ASN A 53 -1.29 -5.38 -4.73
N GLY A 54 -2.49 -5.22 -4.23
CA GLY A 54 -2.68 -4.98 -2.80
C GLY A 54 -4.06 -4.47 -2.44
N PHE A 55 -4.09 -3.52 -1.51
CA PHE A 55 -5.34 -3.06 -0.91
C PHE A 55 -5.38 -1.55 -0.79
N ILE A 56 -6.58 -1.03 -0.87
CA ILE A 56 -6.92 0.33 -0.45
C ILE A 56 -7.75 0.19 0.81
N ILE A 57 -7.29 0.79 1.90
CA ILE A 57 -8.04 0.81 3.16
C ILE A 57 -8.49 2.24 3.39
N ASN A 58 -9.81 2.42 3.51
CA ASN A 58 -10.38 3.75 3.77
C ASN A 58 -11.04 3.72 5.14
N SER A 59 -10.55 4.54 6.04
CA SER A 59 -11.07 4.64 7.40
C SER A 59 -11.62 6.04 7.60
N MET A 60 -12.95 6.13 7.71
CA MET A 60 -13.65 7.38 7.87
C MET A 60 -14.04 7.56 9.32
N HIS A 61 -13.60 8.65 9.92
CA HIS A 61 -13.81 8.93 11.32
C HIS A 61 -14.70 10.16 11.51
N SER A 62 -15.75 9.97 12.29
CA SER A 62 -16.65 11.04 12.68
C SER A 62 -16.67 11.15 14.20
N THR A 63 -16.64 12.37 14.72
CA THR A 63 -16.75 12.58 16.16
C THR A 63 -18.17 12.29 16.65
N LYS A 64 -19.16 12.30 15.77
CA LYS A 64 -20.57 12.10 16.11
C LYS A 64 -21.05 10.70 15.81
N ASP A 65 -20.67 10.15 14.66
CA ASP A 65 -21.28 8.94 14.12
C ASP A 65 -20.38 7.71 14.20
N GLY A 66 -19.18 7.84 14.75
CA GLY A 66 -18.27 6.72 14.89
C GLY A 66 -17.33 6.58 13.73
N CYS A 67 -16.89 5.34 13.51
CA CYS A 67 -15.83 5.03 12.55
C CYS A 67 -16.31 3.97 11.56
N TYR A 68 -16.02 4.19 10.29
CA TYR A 68 -16.32 3.23 9.21
C TYR A 68 -15.04 2.91 8.48
N THR A 69 -14.73 1.62 8.38
CA THR A 69 -13.52 1.16 7.70
C THR A 69 -13.88 0.07 6.70
N TYR A 70 -13.34 0.18 5.49
CA TYR A 70 -13.50 -0.85 4.48
C TYR A 70 -12.25 -0.92 3.62
N ALA A 71 -12.15 -2.01 2.86
CA ALA A 71 -11.00 -2.26 1.99
C ALA A 71 -11.47 -2.58 0.59
N LYS A 72 -10.66 -2.17 -0.39
CA LYS A 72 -10.87 -2.49 -1.80
C LYS A 72 -9.60 -3.13 -2.33
N GLU A 73 -9.74 -4.14 -3.16
CA GLU A 73 -8.61 -4.84 -3.73
C GLU A 73 -8.05 -4.12 -4.96
N VAL A 74 -6.73 -4.16 -5.11
CA VAL A 74 -6.03 -3.62 -6.27
C VAL A 74 -5.28 -4.76 -6.95
N VAL A 75 -5.48 -4.92 -8.25
CA VAL A 75 -4.80 -5.92 -9.06
C VAL A 75 -4.18 -5.21 -10.25
N ASN A 76 -2.87 -5.37 -10.42
CA ASN A 76 -2.11 -4.73 -11.51
C ASN A 76 -2.34 -3.22 -11.57
N GLY A 77 -2.45 -2.59 -10.41
CA GLY A 77 -2.62 -1.15 -10.31
C GLY A 77 -4.03 -0.66 -10.54
N GLU A 78 -5.00 -1.54 -10.64
CA GLU A 78 -6.39 -1.18 -10.91
C GLU A 78 -7.32 -1.74 -9.87
N ALA A 79 -8.33 -0.96 -9.50
CA ALA A 79 -9.42 -1.42 -8.66
C ALA A 79 -10.62 -1.72 -9.55
N PHE A 80 -11.37 -2.77 -9.20
CA PHE A 80 -12.55 -3.17 -9.99
C PHE A 80 -13.83 -2.52 -9.50
N VAL A 81 -13.72 -1.61 -8.56
CA VAL A 81 -14.85 -0.85 -8.03
C VAL A 81 -14.50 0.64 -8.13
N ILE A 82 -15.54 1.46 -8.06
CA ILE A 82 -15.36 2.91 -8.16
C ILE A 82 -14.58 3.40 -6.95
N LEU A 83 -13.58 4.24 -7.19
CA LEU A 83 -12.78 4.85 -6.14
C LEU A 83 -13.21 6.28 -5.90
N SER A 84 -13.15 6.72 -4.63
CA SER A 84 -13.31 8.11 -4.30
C SER A 84 -12.07 8.89 -4.76
N GLU A 85 -12.16 10.22 -4.73
CA GLU A 85 -11.02 11.06 -5.10
C GLU A 85 -9.83 10.80 -4.19
N GLU A 86 -10.05 10.70 -2.89
CA GLU A 86 -8.97 10.43 -1.93
C GLU A 86 -8.37 9.05 -2.14
N GLU A 87 -9.19 8.05 -2.45
CA GLU A 87 -8.71 6.71 -2.75
C GLU A 87 -7.85 6.71 -4.01
N GLN A 88 -8.28 7.43 -5.04
CA GLN A 88 -7.51 7.53 -6.27
C GLN A 88 -6.18 8.23 -6.02
N GLN A 89 -6.17 9.32 -5.24
CA GLN A 89 -4.94 10.02 -4.90
C GLN A 89 -3.96 9.12 -4.15
N ALA A 90 -4.45 8.37 -3.18
CA ALA A 90 -3.60 7.46 -2.41
C ALA A 90 -3.05 6.34 -3.28
N LEU A 91 -3.86 5.80 -4.19
CA LEU A 91 -3.43 4.76 -5.11
C LEU A 91 -2.33 5.26 -6.04
N GLU A 92 -2.51 6.45 -6.62
CA GLU A 92 -1.49 7.02 -7.49
C GLU A 92 -0.20 7.31 -6.74
N ALA A 93 -0.29 7.79 -5.50
CA ALA A 93 0.89 8.01 -4.67
C ALA A 93 1.64 6.71 -4.40
N ALA A 94 0.92 5.64 -4.12
CA ALA A 94 1.54 4.32 -3.88
C ALA A 94 2.24 3.80 -5.13
N LYS A 95 1.63 3.96 -6.30
CA LYS A 95 2.19 3.44 -7.55
C LYS A 95 3.55 4.03 -7.89
N VAL A 96 3.78 5.30 -7.55
CA VAL A 96 5.04 5.96 -7.89
C VAL A 96 6.13 5.76 -6.84
N ASN A 97 5.82 5.16 -5.71
CA ASN A 97 6.83 4.86 -4.70
C ASN A 97 7.74 3.73 -5.15
N LYS A 98 9.02 3.86 -4.84
CA LYS A 98 9.98 2.81 -5.19
C LYS A 98 9.84 1.64 -4.23
N PRO A 99 9.90 0.40 -4.73
CA PRO A 99 9.97 -0.77 -3.84
C PRO A 99 11.22 -0.71 -2.96
N LEU A 100 11.10 -1.17 -1.72
CA LEU A 100 12.17 -1.06 -0.74
C LEU A 100 13.46 -1.76 -1.18
N HIS A 101 13.36 -2.88 -1.87
CA HIS A 101 14.55 -3.63 -2.27
C HIS A 101 15.31 -3.01 -3.46
N LYS A 102 14.86 -1.89 -3.99
CA LYS A 102 15.52 -1.19 -5.08
C LYS A 102 16.17 0.11 -4.64
N ILE A 103 16.26 0.36 -3.36
CA ILE A 103 16.73 1.64 -2.85
C ILE A 103 18.24 1.79 -2.95
N GLU A 104 18.98 0.71 -2.85
CA GLU A 104 20.44 0.78 -2.77
C GLU A 104 21.11 1.23 -4.05
N ASP A 105 20.40 1.34 -5.13
CA ASP A 105 20.96 1.85 -6.37
C ASP A 105 21.17 3.35 -6.30
#